data_3b16ea2982767446311e8a1f747205c8
#
_entry.id   3b16ea2982767446311e8a1f747205c8
#
_cell.length_a   1.000
_cell.length_b   1.000
_cell.length_c   1.000
_cell.angle_alpha   90.00
_cell.angle_beta   90.00
_cell.angle_gamma   90.00
#
_symmetry.space_group_name_H-M   'P 1'
#
loop_
_entity.id
_entity.type
_entity.pdbx_description
1 polymer ?
#
loop_
_entity_poly.entity_id
_entity_poly.type
_entity_poly.pdbx_seq_one_letter_code
_entity_poly.pdbx_strand_id
1 'polypeptide(L)'
;MVLGLGRHTQQWFESMPAPQRDGQVLVILIDSKGTPTATDEELAKRRGPRNPNPHPGSQRHRRRDARKRRGPKKRKKKGDKSKNAKMATIVVMYTLRRAADGSLEGPINKKVYASYAPKRHVFAIARREADKRGFTKDSNKLIQIVMDGDNDLDRYAQEFFPEAIRTIDVFHVTEYLWQAGACLYKEGSDEQEAWVEAQKDALYDGRASDIVKELDEQLKLVPKKGPGNKGRRDRLENVRNYLSKRLDKMDYKFLQEQDLEISSGAVEGAVKYVIAQRFDSGGMRWIKERSEALLQLRCIEVNNDWDYFISYVHDKTSRQAQENQRNTFLKAKTPAPLPTYGLDK
;
A
#
# COMPACT_ATOMS: atom_id res chain seq x y z
N MET A 1 -5.48 23.40 -9.66
CA MET A 1 -4.26 22.75 -10.20
C MET A 1 -4.22 21.24 -9.91
N VAL A 2 -4.15 20.76 -8.66
CA VAL A 2 -4.04 19.31 -8.34
C VAL A 2 -5.11 18.44 -9.00
N LEU A 3 -6.39 18.82 -8.94
CA LEU A 3 -7.47 18.06 -9.60
C LEU A 3 -7.40 18.13 -11.12
N GLY A 4 -6.94 19.23 -11.70
CA GLY A 4 -6.75 19.35 -13.15
C GLY A 4 -5.70 18.36 -13.66
N LEU A 5 -4.53 18.36 -13.07
CA LEU A 5 -3.44 17.41 -13.40
C LEU A 5 -3.81 15.97 -13.03
N GLY A 6 -4.46 15.78 -11.87
CA GLY A 6 -4.87 14.47 -11.40
C GLY A 6 -5.82 13.69 -12.32
N ARG A 7 -6.55 14.37 -13.22
CA ARG A 7 -7.41 13.71 -14.24
C ARG A 7 -6.61 12.93 -15.29
N HIS A 8 -5.33 13.25 -15.45
CA HIS A 8 -4.46 12.66 -16.47
C HIS A 8 -3.56 11.54 -15.92
N THR A 9 -3.44 11.42 -14.60
CA THR A 9 -2.45 10.52 -13.99
C THR A 9 -2.73 9.05 -14.28
N GLN A 10 -3.97 8.59 -14.20
CA GLN A 10 -4.29 7.18 -14.48
C GLN A 10 -3.91 6.80 -15.90
N GLN A 11 -4.32 7.59 -16.89
CA GLN A 11 -4.00 7.32 -18.29
C GLN A 11 -2.50 7.46 -18.56
N TRP A 12 -1.82 8.36 -17.84
CA TRP A 12 -0.37 8.46 -17.86
C TRP A 12 0.28 7.14 -17.49
N PHE A 13 -0.04 6.57 -16.32
CA PHE A 13 0.52 5.28 -15.89
C PHE A 13 0.19 4.13 -16.85
N GLU A 14 -0.96 4.20 -17.53
CA GLU A 14 -1.35 3.21 -18.54
C GLU A 14 -0.57 3.36 -19.86
N SER A 15 -0.21 4.58 -20.24
CA SER A 15 0.43 4.91 -21.52
C SER A 15 1.95 4.94 -21.48
N MET A 16 2.57 4.91 -20.29
CA MET A 16 4.03 4.93 -20.16
C MET A 16 4.66 3.79 -20.95
N PRO A 17 5.71 4.08 -21.74
CA PRO A 17 6.45 3.03 -22.44
C PRO A 17 7.24 2.15 -21.47
N ALA A 18 7.59 0.94 -21.90
CA ALA A 18 8.55 0.12 -21.18
C ALA A 18 9.94 0.78 -21.19
N PRO A 19 10.74 0.58 -20.12
CA PRO A 19 12.13 1.02 -20.13
C PRO A 19 12.91 0.31 -21.25
N GLN A 20 13.88 1.01 -21.85
CA GLN A 20 14.68 0.46 -22.95
C GLN A 20 15.60 -0.70 -22.52
N ARG A 21 16.04 -0.68 -21.28
CA ARG A 21 16.89 -1.74 -20.69
C ARG A 21 16.34 -2.08 -19.32
N ASP A 22 16.22 -3.36 -19.04
CA ASP A 22 15.71 -3.89 -17.77
C ASP A 22 16.56 -5.09 -17.33
N GLY A 23 16.45 -5.47 -16.05
CA GLY A 23 17.11 -6.65 -15.50
C GLY A 23 16.39 -7.95 -15.85
N GLN A 24 16.91 -9.06 -15.36
CA GLN A 24 16.36 -10.41 -15.55
C GLN A 24 15.39 -10.84 -14.46
N VAL A 25 15.43 -10.21 -13.29
CA VAL A 25 14.57 -10.49 -12.15
C VAL A 25 13.71 -9.27 -11.88
N LEU A 26 12.39 -9.44 -11.81
CA LEU A 26 11.45 -8.39 -11.41
C LEU A 26 11.10 -8.56 -9.93
N VAL A 27 11.36 -7.53 -9.15
CA VAL A 27 10.94 -7.45 -7.75
C VAL A 27 9.73 -6.53 -7.64
N ILE A 28 8.69 -7.02 -6.98
CA ILE A 28 7.44 -6.30 -6.71
C ILE A 28 7.26 -6.28 -5.20
N LEU A 29 7.29 -5.10 -4.59
CA LEU A 29 7.04 -4.90 -3.18
C LEU A 29 5.68 -4.24 -3.02
N ILE A 30 4.79 -4.80 -2.21
CA ILE A 30 3.43 -4.29 -2.03
C ILE A 30 3.11 -4.14 -0.55
N ASP A 31 2.54 -2.97 -0.21
CA ASP A 31 2.05 -2.68 1.14
C ASP A 31 0.79 -1.81 1.09
N SER A 32 0.10 -1.66 2.21
CA SER A 32 -1.11 -0.86 2.32
C SER A 32 -1.14 -0.06 3.61
N LYS A 33 -1.34 1.26 3.50
CA LYS A 33 -1.44 2.14 4.66
C LYS A 33 -2.80 2.80 4.76
N GLY A 34 -3.39 2.71 5.96
CA GLY A 34 -4.61 3.46 6.29
C GLY A 34 -4.32 4.95 6.47
N THR A 35 -5.07 5.79 5.77
CA THR A 35 -4.97 7.24 5.88
C THR A 35 -6.29 7.84 6.34
N PRO A 36 -6.29 8.88 7.20
CA PRO A 36 -7.50 9.57 7.61
C PRO A 36 -8.06 10.40 6.45
N THR A 37 -9.29 10.11 6.04
CA THR A 37 -10.03 10.89 5.05
C THR A 37 -11.17 11.66 5.69
N ALA A 38 -11.78 12.60 4.97
CA ALA A 38 -12.97 13.32 5.37
C ALA A 38 -13.89 13.51 4.16
N THR A 39 -15.19 13.68 4.42
CA THR A 39 -16.16 14.16 3.41
C THR A 39 -16.20 15.68 3.38
N ASP A 40 -16.71 16.25 2.25
CA ASP A 40 -16.91 17.69 2.15
C ASP A 40 -17.82 18.23 3.28
N GLU A 41 -18.86 17.49 3.64
CA GLU A 41 -19.76 17.84 4.74
C GLU A 41 -19.05 17.89 6.10
N GLU A 42 -18.17 16.92 6.38
CA GLU A 42 -17.36 16.92 7.60
C GLU A 42 -16.39 18.09 7.66
N LEU A 43 -15.81 18.46 6.52
CA LEU A 43 -14.94 19.63 6.41
C LEU A 43 -15.72 20.93 6.57
N ALA A 44 -16.91 21.06 5.98
CA ALA A 44 -17.77 22.21 6.15
C ALA A 44 -18.18 22.41 7.63
N LYS A 45 -18.57 21.33 8.32
CA LYS A 45 -18.87 21.37 9.76
C LYS A 45 -17.69 21.81 10.62
N ARG A 46 -16.45 21.55 10.18
CA ARG A 46 -15.21 21.92 10.90
C ARG A 46 -14.74 23.34 10.58
N ARG A 47 -15.09 23.86 9.41
CA ARG A 47 -14.73 25.21 8.93
C ARG A 47 -15.66 26.30 9.44
N GLY A 48 -16.66 25.97 10.26
CA GLY A 48 -17.52 26.95 10.90
C GLY A 48 -16.69 28.03 11.60
N PRO A 49 -17.24 29.25 11.79
CA PRO A 49 -16.50 30.39 12.31
C PRO A 49 -15.78 30.03 13.61
N ARG A 50 -14.45 30.14 13.60
CA ARG A 50 -13.63 30.03 14.81
C ARG A 50 -13.83 31.33 15.57
N ASN A 51 -14.51 31.28 16.71
CA ASN A 51 -14.43 32.38 17.64
C ASN A 51 -12.98 32.42 18.18
N PRO A 52 -12.14 33.40 17.83
CA PRO A 52 -10.76 33.47 18.27
C PRO A 52 -10.63 33.63 19.79
N ASN A 53 -11.64 34.23 20.46
CA ASN A 53 -11.66 34.45 21.91
C ASN A 53 -12.95 33.89 22.50
N PRO A 54 -13.03 32.60 22.88
CA PRO A 54 -14.17 32.08 23.57
C PRO A 54 -14.21 32.66 25.01
N HIS A 55 -15.17 33.53 25.31
CA HIS A 55 -15.38 34.03 26.65
C HIS A 55 -15.54 32.87 27.67
N PRO A 56 -15.08 33.05 28.93
CA PRO A 56 -15.41 32.13 30.01
C PRO A 56 -16.94 31.90 30.05
N GLY A 57 -17.40 30.67 29.93
CA GLY A 57 -18.82 30.34 29.80
C GLY A 57 -19.33 30.10 28.39
N SER A 58 -18.51 30.31 27.35
CA SER A 58 -18.83 29.92 25.97
C SER A 58 -19.09 28.41 25.85
N GLN A 59 -19.82 28.01 24.80
CA GLN A 59 -20.07 26.57 24.52
C GLN A 59 -18.78 25.74 24.46
N ARG A 60 -17.64 26.38 24.12
CA ARG A 60 -16.32 25.70 24.05
C ARG A 60 -15.79 25.44 25.48
N HIS A 61 -15.95 26.36 26.42
CA HIS A 61 -15.62 26.15 27.80
C HIS A 61 -16.54 25.10 28.47
N ARG A 62 -17.85 25.17 28.24
CA ARG A 62 -18.81 24.15 28.70
C ARG A 62 -18.50 22.77 28.13
N ARG A 63 -18.09 22.66 26.86
CA ARG A 63 -17.67 21.38 26.24
C ARG A 63 -16.33 20.88 26.80
N ARG A 64 -15.40 21.76 27.17
CA ARG A 64 -14.12 21.38 27.79
C ARG A 64 -14.33 20.89 29.21
N ASP A 65 -15.19 21.54 29.99
CA ASP A 65 -15.53 21.12 31.34
C ASP A 65 -16.38 19.84 31.36
N ALA A 66 -17.31 19.69 30.43
CA ALA A 66 -18.05 18.45 30.22
C ALA A 66 -17.12 17.27 29.78
N ARG A 67 -16.03 17.55 29.05
CA ARG A 67 -14.99 16.54 28.72
C ARG A 67 -14.19 16.13 29.96
N LYS A 68 -13.83 17.05 30.84
CA LYS A 68 -13.14 16.75 32.11
C LYS A 68 -14.02 15.90 33.04
N ARG A 69 -15.34 16.15 33.08
CA ARG A 69 -16.31 15.37 33.88
C ARG A 69 -16.61 13.97 33.35
N ARG A 70 -16.36 13.69 32.04
CA ARG A 70 -16.68 12.39 31.42
C ARG A 70 -15.64 11.30 31.66
N GLY A 71 -14.58 11.56 32.41
CA GLY A 71 -13.50 10.61 32.63
C GLY A 71 -12.69 10.28 31.35
N PRO A 72 -11.64 9.46 31.44
CA PRO A 72 -10.85 9.06 30.31
C PRO A 72 -11.73 8.30 29.31
N LYS A 73 -11.69 8.72 28.03
CA LYS A 73 -12.38 7.99 26.96
C LYS A 73 -11.84 6.56 26.95
N LYS A 74 -12.74 5.58 27.01
CA LYS A 74 -12.37 4.19 26.78
C LYS A 74 -11.54 4.13 25.49
N ARG A 75 -10.34 3.56 25.60
CA ARG A 75 -9.45 3.34 24.46
C ARG A 75 -10.24 2.57 23.40
N LYS A 76 -10.30 3.08 22.18
CA LYS A 76 -10.94 2.37 21.07
C LYS A 76 -10.33 0.97 20.97
N LYS A 77 -11.13 -0.06 20.89
CA LYS A 77 -10.66 -1.43 20.69
C LYS A 77 -9.85 -1.48 19.39
N LYS A 78 -8.76 -2.26 19.38
CA LYS A 78 -8.00 -2.55 18.16
C LYS A 78 -8.99 -3.11 17.13
N GLY A 79 -9.21 -2.41 16.01
CA GLY A 79 -10.25 -2.74 15.04
C GLY A 79 -11.39 -1.72 14.91
N ASP A 80 -11.53 -0.77 15.83
CA ASP A 80 -12.39 0.41 15.61
C ASP A 80 -11.77 1.31 14.54
N LYS A 81 -11.83 0.83 13.30
CA LYS A 81 -11.41 1.62 12.13
C LYS A 81 -12.25 2.89 12.11
N SER A 82 -11.60 4.04 12.02
CA SER A 82 -12.32 5.28 11.73
C SER A 82 -13.17 5.05 10.49
N LYS A 83 -14.47 5.36 10.53
CA LYS A 83 -15.35 5.27 9.35
C LYS A 83 -14.78 6.01 8.14
N ASN A 84 -13.88 6.95 8.40
CA ASN A 84 -13.24 7.83 7.42
C ASN A 84 -11.79 7.44 7.10
N ALA A 85 -11.27 6.35 7.65
CA ALA A 85 -9.97 5.84 7.22
C ALA A 85 -10.13 5.06 5.91
N LYS A 86 -9.30 5.38 4.92
CA LYS A 86 -9.22 4.66 3.65
C LYS A 86 -7.83 4.06 3.51
N MET A 87 -7.77 2.84 2.99
CA MET A 87 -6.51 2.17 2.70
C MET A 87 -5.98 2.69 1.36
N ALA A 88 -4.76 3.17 1.35
CA ALA A 88 -3.98 3.39 0.15
C ALA A 88 -3.05 2.18 -0.03
N THR A 89 -3.12 1.53 -1.18
CA THR A 89 -2.20 0.45 -1.55
C THR A 89 -1.10 1.02 -2.42
N ILE A 90 0.14 0.67 -2.12
CA ILE A 90 1.33 1.10 -2.85
C ILE A 90 2.08 -0.12 -3.38
N VAL A 91 2.57 -0.01 -4.59
CA VAL A 91 3.47 -0.98 -5.21
C VAL A 91 4.75 -0.29 -5.63
N VAL A 92 5.87 -0.91 -5.32
CA VAL A 92 7.20 -0.54 -5.80
C VAL A 92 7.69 -1.68 -6.68
N MET A 93 8.10 -1.35 -7.90
CA MET A 93 8.60 -2.33 -8.88
C MET A 93 9.97 -1.90 -9.38
N TYR A 94 10.89 -2.82 -9.43
CA TYR A 94 12.22 -2.63 -10.02
C TYR A 94 12.76 -3.95 -10.52
N THR A 95 13.79 -3.89 -11.35
CA THR A 95 14.45 -5.10 -11.80
C THR A 95 15.86 -5.20 -11.23
N LEU A 96 16.35 -6.43 -11.16
CA LEU A 96 17.73 -6.76 -10.82
C LEU A 96 18.39 -7.41 -12.02
N ARG A 97 19.67 -7.10 -12.23
CA ARG A 97 20.50 -7.68 -13.29
C ARG A 97 21.46 -8.68 -12.66
N ARG A 98 21.60 -9.84 -13.26
CA ARG A 98 22.61 -10.80 -12.85
C ARG A 98 23.97 -10.37 -13.37
N ALA A 99 24.92 -10.18 -12.48
CA ALA A 99 26.31 -9.87 -12.79
C ALA A 99 27.06 -11.13 -13.27
N ALA A 100 28.31 -10.96 -13.72
CA ALA A 100 29.11 -12.06 -14.23
C ALA A 100 29.49 -13.10 -13.16
N ASP A 101 29.57 -12.69 -11.91
CA ASP A 101 29.82 -13.56 -10.75
C ASP A 101 28.55 -14.27 -10.23
N GLY A 102 27.39 -14.00 -10.86
CA GLY A 102 26.10 -14.57 -10.51
C GLY A 102 25.29 -13.76 -9.50
N SER A 103 25.87 -12.73 -8.87
CA SER A 103 25.17 -11.84 -7.93
C SER A 103 24.09 -11.00 -8.63
N LEU A 104 23.11 -10.51 -7.85
CA LEU A 104 22.06 -9.63 -8.36
C LEU A 104 22.36 -8.18 -8.02
N GLU A 105 22.43 -7.33 -9.05
CA GLU A 105 22.68 -5.89 -8.95
C GLU A 105 21.42 -5.08 -9.25
N GLY A 106 21.17 -4.03 -8.47
CA GLY A 106 20.04 -3.12 -8.67
C GLY A 106 19.83 -2.17 -7.48
N PRO A 107 18.69 -1.51 -7.40
CA PRO A 107 17.50 -1.60 -8.28
C PRO A 107 17.65 -0.85 -9.60
N ILE A 108 17.14 -1.43 -10.68
CA ILE A 108 17.11 -0.84 -12.02
C ILE A 108 15.66 -0.48 -12.37
N ASN A 109 15.43 0.70 -12.96
CA ASN A 109 14.12 1.18 -13.40
C ASN A 109 13.04 1.09 -12.31
N LYS A 110 13.36 1.57 -11.11
CA LYS A 110 12.43 1.62 -9.99
C LYS A 110 11.24 2.51 -10.31
N LYS A 111 10.03 1.96 -10.17
CA LYS A 111 8.75 2.68 -10.32
C LYS A 111 7.86 2.45 -9.11
N VAL A 112 7.16 3.51 -8.74
CA VAL A 112 6.22 3.52 -7.63
C VAL A 112 4.84 3.88 -8.17
N TYR A 113 3.84 3.13 -7.76
CA TYR A 113 2.43 3.46 -8.01
C TYR A 113 1.63 3.28 -6.72
N ALA A 114 0.71 4.19 -6.44
CA ALA A 114 -0.15 4.09 -5.27
C ALA A 114 -1.57 4.60 -5.58
N SER A 115 -2.59 3.98 -4.97
CA SER A 115 -3.99 4.34 -5.19
C SER A 115 -4.86 3.98 -3.99
N TYR A 116 -5.96 4.74 -3.81
CA TYR A 116 -7.07 4.38 -2.92
C TYR A 116 -8.11 3.48 -3.59
N ALA A 117 -7.91 3.11 -4.85
CA ALA A 117 -8.71 2.11 -5.52
C ALA A 117 -8.60 0.75 -4.84
N PRO A 118 -9.50 -0.20 -5.08
CA PRO A 118 -9.37 -1.56 -4.55
C PRO A 118 -8.00 -2.16 -4.86
N LYS A 119 -7.45 -2.95 -3.93
CA LYS A 119 -6.14 -3.63 -4.08
C LYS A 119 -6.02 -4.32 -5.43
N ARG A 120 -7.09 -4.98 -5.90
CA ARG A 120 -7.13 -5.64 -7.21
C ARG A 120 -6.75 -4.72 -8.39
N HIS A 121 -7.14 -3.44 -8.32
CA HIS A 121 -6.76 -2.45 -9.35
C HIS A 121 -5.25 -2.18 -9.35
N VAL A 122 -4.63 -2.07 -8.17
CA VAL A 122 -3.17 -1.87 -8.04
C VAL A 122 -2.42 -3.08 -8.61
N PHE A 123 -2.89 -4.31 -8.32
CA PHE A 123 -2.31 -5.52 -8.90
C PHE A 123 -2.47 -5.58 -10.42
N ALA A 124 -3.61 -5.14 -10.98
CA ALA A 124 -3.81 -5.07 -12.42
C ALA A 124 -2.85 -4.07 -13.10
N ILE A 125 -2.56 -2.92 -12.44
CA ILE A 125 -1.54 -1.98 -12.92
C ILE A 125 -0.15 -2.61 -12.86
N ALA A 126 0.19 -3.25 -11.73
CA ALA A 126 1.48 -3.93 -11.58
C ALA A 126 1.66 -5.03 -12.62
N ARG A 127 0.64 -5.83 -12.92
CA ARG A 127 0.70 -6.87 -13.97
C ARG A 127 0.94 -6.29 -15.35
N ARG A 128 0.19 -5.23 -15.72
CA ARG A 128 0.42 -4.54 -17.00
C ARG A 128 1.82 -3.98 -17.12
N GLU A 129 2.36 -3.41 -16.05
CA GLU A 129 3.72 -2.91 -16.04
C GLU A 129 4.74 -4.04 -16.18
N ALA A 130 4.54 -5.17 -15.51
CA ALA A 130 5.36 -6.35 -15.65
C ALA A 130 5.34 -6.90 -17.09
N ASP A 131 4.15 -7.01 -17.70
CA ASP A 131 3.98 -7.47 -19.08
C ASP A 131 4.70 -6.55 -20.08
N LYS A 132 4.59 -5.22 -19.92
CA LYS A 132 5.33 -4.24 -20.73
C LYS A 132 6.86 -4.44 -20.68
N ARG A 133 7.37 -4.82 -19.51
CA ARG A 133 8.81 -5.11 -19.28
C ARG A 133 9.22 -6.51 -19.75
N GLY A 134 8.29 -7.26 -20.34
CA GLY A 134 8.52 -8.62 -20.85
C GLY A 134 8.57 -9.69 -19.75
N PHE A 135 7.98 -9.42 -18.58
CA PHE A 135 7.76 -10.41 -17.52
C PHE A 135 6.33 -10.97 -17.66
N THR A 136 6.10 -11.68 -18.75
CA THR A 136 4.80 -12.31 -19.04
C THR A 136 4.73 -13.68 -18.37
N LYS A 137 3.53 -14.26 -18.29
CA LYS A 137 3.34 -15.62 -17.74
C LYS A 137 4.13 -16.70 -18.45
N ASP A 138 4.38 -16.50 -19.74
CA ASP A 138 5.11 -17.44 -20.59
C ASP A 138 6.61 -17.11 -20.69
N SER A 139 7.07 -16.06 -20.01
CA SER A 139 8.48 -15.72 -19.98
C SER A 139 9.21 -16.56 -18.93
N ASN A 140 10.45 -16.98 -19.27
CA ASN A 140 11.33 -17.66 -18.31
C ASN A 140 12.01 -16.69 -17.34
N LYS A 141 11.51 -15.45 -17.22
CA LYS A 141 12.06 -14.44 -16.32
C LYS A 141 11.47 -14.59 -14.94
N LEU A 142 12.29 -14.41 -13.93
CA LEU A 142 11.88 -14.55 -12.55
C LEU A 142 11.14 -13.31 -12.08
N ILE A 143 10.02 -13.54 -11.40
CA ILE A 143 9.26 -12.51 -10.68
C ILE A 143 9.25 -12.87 -9.19
N GLN A 144 9.59 -11.92 -8.34
CA GLN A 144 9.44 -12.05 -6.90
C GLN A 144 8.45 -11.00 -6.38
N ILE A 145 7.57 -11.40 -5.48
CA ILE A 145 6.66 -10.50 -4.76
C ILE A 145 6.93 -10.60 -3.29
N VAL A 146 7.31 -9.48 -2.66
CA VAL A 146 7.48 -9.36 -1.21
C VAL A 146 6.32 -8.53 -0.64
N MET A 147 5.68 -9.04 0.42
CA MET A 147 4.48 -8.43 1.02
C MET A 147 4.42 -8.70 2.52
N ASP A 148 3.57 -7.92 3.23
CA ASP A 148 3.13 -8.29 4.56
C ASP A 148 2.24 -9.55 4.49
N GLY A 149 1.94 -10.16 5.59
CA GLY A 149 1.09 -11.35 5.63
C GLY A 149 -0.41 -11.07 5.45
N ASP A 150 -0.83 -9.99 4.78
CA ASP A 150 -2.25 -9.71 4.48
C ASP A 150 -2.81 -10.73 3.49
N ASN A 151 -3.90 -11.40 3.87
CA ASN A 151 -4.50 -12.46 3.05
C ASN A 151 -5.06 -11.96 1.70
N ASP A 152 -5.50 -10.71 1.63
CA ASP A 152 -5.98 -10.12 0.37
C ASP A 152 -4.82 -9.84 -0.58
N LEU A 153 -3.66 -9.40 -0.07
CA LEU A 153 -2.46 -9.20 -0.89
C LEU A 153 -1.99 -10.56 -1.45
N ASP A 154 -1.90 -11.59 -0.62
CA ASP A 154 -1.49 -12.94 -1.05
C ASP A 154 -2.43 -13.52 -2.10
N ARG A 155 -3.75 -13.36 -1.91
CA ARG A 155 -4.76 -13.80 -2.88
C ARG A 155 -4.60 -13.11 -4.24
N TYR A 156 -4.40 -11.80 -4.25
CA TYR A 156 -4.20 -11.06 -5.50
C TYR A 156 -2.83 -11.34 -6.12
N ALA A 157 -1.79 -11.54 -5.32
CA ALA A 157 -0.50 -12.00 -5.82
C ALA A 157 -0.64 -13.34 -6.57
N GLN A 158 -1.37 -14.29 -5.98
CA GLN A 158 -1.67 -15.57 -6.64
C GLN A 158 -2.53 -15.42 -7.90
N GLU A 159 -3.51 -14.50 -7.90
CA GLU A 159 -4.41 -14.27 -9.06
C GLU A 159 -3.65 -13.65 -10.25
N PHE A 160 -2.85 -12.61 -10.00
CA PHE A 160 -2.21 -11.83 -11.05
C PHE A 160 -0.81 -12.32 -11.43
N PHE A 161 -0.12 -12.98 -10.52
CA PHE A 161 1.26 -13.46 -10.68
C PHE A 161 1.42 -14.89 -10.14
N PRO A 162 0.69 -15.87 -10.70
CA PRO A 162 0.76 -17.25 -10.24
C PRO A 162 2.17 -17.85 -10.38
N GLU A 163 2.98 -17.32 -11.31
CA GLU A 163 4.35 -17.71 -11.59
C GLU A 163 5.39 -17.14 -10.61
N ALA A 164 5.01 -16.15 -9.79
CA ALA A 164 5.96 -15.43 -8.95
C ALA A 164 6.35 -16.21 -7.69
N ILE A 165 7.60 -16.06 -7.28
CA ILE A 165 8.03 -16.41 -5.92
C ILE A 165 7.40 -15.40 -4.96
N ARG A 166 6.53 -15.87 -4.08
CA ARG A 166 5.88 -15.05 -3.06
C ARG A 166 6.64 -15.15 -1.76
N THR A 167 7.04 -14.02 -1.23
CA THR A 167 7.85 -13.90 -0.01
C THR A 167 7.10 -13.07 1.02
N ILE A 168 7.05 -13.52 2.26
CA ILE A 168 6.62 -12.70 3.39
C ILE A 168 7.82 -11.88 3.89
N ASP A 169 7.59 -10.61 4.14
CA ASP A 169 8.60 -9.72 4.71
C ASP A 169 9.12 -10.27 6.05
N VAL A 170 10.43 -10.46 6.13
CA VAL A 170 11.10 -10.98 7.34
C VAL A 170 10.90 -10.08 8.55
N PHE A 171 10.78 -8.76 8.36
CA PHE A 171 10.51 -7.84 9.47
C PHE A 171 9.13 -8.10 10.09
N HIS A 172 8.11 -8.32 9.25
CA HIS A 172 6.79 -8.68 9.75
C HIS A 172 6.79 -10.03 10.48
N VAL A 173 7.51 -11.03 9.98
CA VAL A 173 7.68 -12.31 10.68
C VAL A 173 8.36 -12.07 12.04
N THR A 174 9.41 -11.27 12.06
CA THR A 174 10.14 -10.93 13.30
C THR A 174 9.25 -10.22 14.33
N GLU A 175 8.35 -9.31 13.89
CA GLU A 175 7.36 -8.69 14.79
C GLU A 175 6.45 -9.74 15.46
N TYR A 176 6.04 -10.78 14.73
CA TYR A 176 5.27 -11.87 15.30
C TYR A 176 6.09 -12.71 16.27
N LEU A 177 7.39 -12.92 16.02
CA LEU A 177 8.29 -13.62 16.98
C LEU A 177 8.41 -12.82 18.28
N TRP A 178 8.59 -11.48 18.21
CA TRP A 178 8.57 -10.63 19.41
C TRP A 178 7.25 -10.73 20.18
N GLN A 179 6.11 -10.79 19.49
CA GLN A 179 4.80 -10.97 20.12
C GLN A 179 4.69 -12.33 20.82
N ALA A 180 5.26 -13.39 20.25
CA ALA A 180 5.32 -14.71 20.88
C ALA A 180 6.27 -14.69 22.07
N GLY A 181 7.48 -14.15 21.93
CA GLY A 181 8.45 -14.00 23.00
C GLY A 181 7.89 -13.25 24.23
N ALA A 182 7.13 -12.17 24.02
CA ALA A 182 6.43 -11.45 25.09
C ALA A 182 5.32 -12.28 25.77
N CYS A 183 4.90 -13.39 25.19
CA CYS A 183 4.00 -14.35 25.81
C CYS A 183 4.76 -15.42 26.62
N LEU A 184 6.01 -15.71 26.29
CA LEU A 184 6.81 -16.76 26.92
C LEU A 184 7.66 -16.21 28.05
N TYR A 185 8.23 -15.04 27.87
CA TYR A 185 9.18 -14.39 28.76
C TYR A 185 8.68 -13.02 29.24
N LYS A 186 9.39 -12.40 30.18
CA LYS A 186 9.11 -11.02 30.59
C LYS A 186 9.48 -10.08 29.46
N GLU A 187 8.60 -9.15 29.12
CA GLU A 187 8.82 -8.16 28.04
C GLU A 187 10.09 -7.34 28.35
N GLY A 188 11.01 -7.30 27.38
CA GLY A 188 12.30 -6.60 27.48
C GLY A 188 13.36 -7.31 28.31
N SER A 189 13.21 -8.63 28.59
CA SER A 189 14.25 -9.40 29.26
C SER A 189 15.24 -10.03 28.27
N ASP A 190 16.46 -10.33 28.77
CA ASP A 190 17.51 -10.97 27.98
C ASP A 190 17.08 -12.36 27.46
N GLU A 191 16.24 -13.08 28.21
CA GLU A 191 15.70 -14.37 27.79
C GLU A 191 14.72 -14.23 26.62
N GLN A 192 13.91 -13.14 26.59
CA GLN A 192 13.05 -12.84 25.45
C GLN A 192 13.89 -12.55 24.20
N GLU A 193 14.90 -11.70 24.33
CA GLU A 193 15.78 -11.32 23.23
C GLU A 193 16.54 -12.54 22.70
N ALA A 194 17.15 -13.35 23.57
CA ALA A 194 17.84 -14.56 23.19
C ALA A 194 16.95 -15.56 22.47
N TRP A 195 15.70 -15.73 22.93
CA TRP A 195 14.73 -16.58 22.24
C TRP A 195 14.38 -16.06 20.85
N VAL A 196 14.12 -14.77 20.72
CA VAL A 196 13.78 -14.16 19.43
C VAL A 196 14.95 -14.29 18.45
N GLU A 197 16.19 -14.03 18.88
CA GLU A 197 17.36 -14.19 18.02
C GLU A 197 17.54 -15.64 17.57
N ALA A 198 17.37 -16.61 18.47
CA ALA A 198 17.40 -18.04 18.09
C ALA A 198 16.31 -18.41 17.04
N GLN A 199 15.12 -17.82 17.15
CA GLN A 199 14.08 -18.03 16.13
C GLN A 199 14.42 -17.34 14.80
N LYS A 200 15.08 -16.18 14.82
CA LYS A 200 15.55 -15.52 13.60
C LYS A 200 16.63 -16.36 12.90
N ASP A 201 17.58 -16.90 13.66
CA ASP A 201 18.58 -17.81 13.10
C ASP A 201 17.91 -19.04 12.46
N ALA A 202 16.89 -19.60 13.11
CA ALA A 202 16.13 -20.71 12.54
C ALA A 202 15.39 -20.31 11.25
N LEU A 203 14.89 -19.08 11.13
CA LEU A 203 14.30 -18.58 9.88
C LEU A 203 15.33 -18.52 8.76
N TYR A 204 16.49 -17.93 9.03
CA TYR A 204 17.56 -17.79 8.03
C TYR A 204 18.19 -19.11 7.62
N ASP A 205 18.12 -20.13 8.49
CA ASP A 205 18.53 -21.50 8.19
C ASP A 205 17.48 -22.31 7.41
N GLY A 206 16.33 -21.72 7.07
CA GLY A 206 15.23 -22.41 6.37
C GLY A 206 14.40 -23.32 7.29
N ARG A 207 14.51 -23.17 8.62
CA ARG A 207 13.85 -24.00 9.65
C ARG A 207 12.56 -23.37 10.21
N ALA A 208 11.83 -22.61 9.39
CA ALA A 208 10.58 -21.97 9.81
C ALA A 208 9.52 -22.95 10.34
N SER A 209 9.51 -24.21 9.86
CA SER A 209 8.63 -25.26 10.36
C SER A 209 8.92 -25.64 11.81
N ASP A 210 10.17 -25.55 12.25
CA ASP A 210 10.55 -25.92 13.61
C ASP A 210 10.07 -24.89 14.62
N ILE A 211 10.04 -23.60 14.23
CA ILE A 211 9.43 -22.53 15.03
C ILE A 211 7.95 -22.83 15.28
N VAL A 212 7.22 -23.26 14.26
CA VAL A 212 5.78 -23.63 14.41
C VAL A 212 5.61 -24.78 15.37
N LYS A 213 6.47 -25.83 15.30
CA LYS A 213 6.45 -26.97 16.22
C LYS A 213 6.74 -26.52 17.66
N GLU A 214 7.75 -25.69 17.85
CA GLU A 214 8.08 -25.14 19.16
C GLU A 214 6.91 -24.35 19.75
N LEU A 215 6.26 -23.48 18.97
CA LEU A 215 5.08 -22.75 19.41
C LEU A 215 3.91 -23.68 19.77
N ASP A 216 3.73 -24.81 19.07
CA ASP A 216 2.74 -25.83 19.42
C ASP A 216 3.05 -26.48 20.78
N GLU A 217 4.31 -26.78 21.07
CA GLU A 217 4.71 -27.31 22.41
C GLU A 217 4.49 -26.25 23.50
N GLN A 218 4.89 -25.00 23.25
CA GLN A 218 4.67 -23.90 24.20
C GLN A 218 3.17 -23.67 24.49
N LEU A 219 2.31 -23.80 23.49
CA LEU A 219 0.87 -23.72 23.66
C LEU A 219 0.29 -24.80 24.57
N LYS A 220 0.90 -25.98 24.62
CA LYS A 220 0.50 -27.08 25.56
C LYS A 220 0.85 -26.74 27.00
N LEU A 221 1.97 -26.01 27.21
CA LEU A 221 2.46 -25.62 28.55
C LEU A 221 1.68 -24.45 29.16
N VAL A 222 1.13 -23.54 28.35
CA VAL A 222 0.37 -22.39 28.87
C VAL A 222 -0.97 -22.85 29.42
N PRO A 223 -1.30 -22.59 30.72
CA PRO A 223 -2.53 -23.02 31.34
C PRO A 223 -3.78 -22.49 30.64
N LYS A 224 -4.81 -23.32 30.50
CA LYS A 224 -6.10 -22.91 29.89
C LYS A 224 -6.90 -21.95 30.77
N LYS A 225 -6.71 -21.98 32.08
CA LYS A 225 -7.45 -21.19 33.09
C LYS A 225 -6.48 -20.34 33.90
N GLY A 226 -6.99 -19.27 34.50
CA GLY A 226 -6.22 -18.36 35.35
C GLY A 226 -6.08 -16.94 34.76
N PRO A 227 -5.76 -15.95 35.62
CA PRO A 227 -5.61 -14.57 35.19
C PRO A 227 -4.55 -14.41 34.08
N GLY A 228 -4.92 -13.72 32.98
CA GLY A 228 -4.01 -13.44 31.85
C GLY A 228 -3.75 -14.58 30.87
N ASN A 229 -3.95 -15.84 31.27
CA ASN A 229 -3.61 -17.03 30.47
C ASN A 229 -4.40 -17.11 29.16
N LYS A 230 -5.69 -16.72 29.15
CA LYS A 230 -6.48 -16.70 27.91
C LYS A 230 -5.85 -15.79 26.86
N GLY A 231 -5.54 -14.53 27.23
CA GLY A 231 -4.95 -13.56 26.30
C GLY A 231 -3.55 -13.97 25.83
N ARG A 232 -2.78 -14.65 26.67
CA ARG A 232 -1.46 -15.21 26.36
C ARG A 232 -1.59 -16.35 25.34
N ARG A 233 -2.50 -17.29 25.56
CA ARG A 233 -2.80 -18.38 24.62
C ARG A 233 -3.31 -17.86 23.28
N ASP A 234 -4.30 -16.97 23.30
CA ASP A 234 -4.89 -16.41 22.08
C ASP A 234 -3.80 -15.72 21.20
N ARG A 235 -2.84 -15.04 21.83
CA ARG A 235 -1.72 -14.41 21.10
C ARG A 235 -0.74 -15.43 20.53
N LEU A 236 -0.31 -16.40 21.31
CA LEU A 236 0.58 -17.48 20.83
C LEU A 236 -0.06 -18.26 19.69
N GLU A 237 -1.34 -18.61 19.82
CA GLU A 237 -2.10 -19.30 18.79
C GLU A 237 -2.23 -18.46 17.51
N ASN A 238 -2.42 -17.14 17.64
CA ASN A 238 -2.45 -16.23 16.48
C ASN A 238 -1.09 -16.21 15.76
N VAL A 239 0.03 -16.13 16.49
CA VAL A 239 1.37 -16.19 15.90
C VAL A 239 1.59 -17.51 15.21
N ARG A 240 1.35 -18.61 15.89
CA ARG A 240 1.49 -19.96 15.34
C ARG A 240 0.66 -20.14 14.05
N ASN A 241 -0.61 -19.72 14.09
CA ASN A 241 -1.49 -19.79 12.92
C ASN A 241 -1.04 -18.88 11.77
N TYR A 242 -0.47 -17.73 12.09
CA TYR A 242 0.10 -16.82 11.08
C TYR A 242 1.28 -17.48 10.36
N LEU A 243 2.23 -18.03 11.11
CA LEU A 243 3.41 -18.68 10.55
C LEU A 243 3.05 -19.97 9.79
N SER A 244 2.26 -20.86 10.39
CA SER A 244 1.93 -22.16 9.79
C SER A 244 1.24 -22.05 8.42
N LYS A 245 0.44 -20.99 8.20
CA LYS A 245 -0.24 -20.74 6.93
C LYS A 245 0.65 -20.18 5.83
N ARG A 246 1.91 -19.83 6.15
CA ARG A 246 2.81 -19.09 5.26
C ARG A 246 4.20 -19.71 5.15
N LEU A 247 4.37 -20.96 5.62
CA LEU A 247 5.64 -21.66 5.58
C LEU A 247 6.24 -21.71 4.16
N ASP A 248 5.38 -21.89 3.16
CA ASP A 248 5.74 -21.89 1.73
C ASP A 248 6.30 -20.57 1.19
N LYS A 249 6.25 -19.50 1.99
CA LYS A 249 6.68 -18.13 1.63
C LYS A 249 7.78 -17.59 2.54
N MET A 250 8.36 -18.44 3.38
CA MET A 250 9.38 -18.07 4.38
C MET A 250 10.67 -18.89 4.24
N ASP A 251 10.99 -19.35 3.03
CA ASP A 251 12.28 -20.00 2.77
C ASP A 251 13.37 -18.95 2.55
N TYR A 252 13.72 -18.24 3.64
CA TYR A 252 14.71 -17.16 3.56
C TYR A 252 16.11 -17.67 3.22
N LYS A 253 16.45 -18.90 3.57
CA LYS A 253 17.71 -19.52 3.18
C LYS A 253 17.84 -19.57 1.66
N PHE A 254 16.86 -20.18 0.99
CA PHE A 254 16.82 -20.23 -0.48
C PHE A 254 16.86 -18.82 -1.10
N LEU A 255 16.09 -17.88 -0.56
CA LEU A 255 16.05 -16.52 -1.09
C LEU A 255 17.42 -15.84 -1.00
N GLN A 256 18.14 -15.97 0.12
CA GLN A 256 19.48 -15.42 0.29
C GLN A 256 20.51 -16.11 -0.61
N GLU A 257 20.44 -17.43 -0.77
CA GLU A 257 21.30 -18.18 -1.70
C GLU A 257 21.11 -17.76 -3.17
N GLN A 258 19.94 -17.19 -3.51
CA GLN A 258 19.63 -16.65 -4.83
C GLN A 258 19.78 -15.13 -4.95
N ASP A 259 20.28 -14.45 -3.92
CA ASP A 259 20.33 -12.98 -3.79
C ASP A 259 18.98 -12.29 -3.96
N LEU A 260 17.88 -12.98 -3.63
CA LEU A 260 16.54 -12.44 -3.70
C LEU A 260 16.18 -11.63 -2.45
N GLU A 261 15.21 -10.74 -2.60
CA GLU A 261 14.75 -9.88 -1.50
C GLU A 261 14.04 -10.68 -0.41
N ILE A 262 14.42 -10.44 0.84
CA ILE A 262 13.76 -11.03 2.02
C ILE A 262 12.96 -10.02 2.82
N SER A 263 13.11 -8.73 2.50
CA SER A 263 12.49 -7.62 3.22
C SER A 263 11.81 -6.62 2.30
N SER A 264 10.88 -5.86 2.87
CA SER A 264 10.13 -4.83 2.17
C SER A 264 10.65 -3.40 2.40
N GLY A 265 11.90 -3.23 2.83
CA GLY A 265 12.46 -1.92 3.20
C GLY A 265 12.26 -0.81 2.16
N ALA A 266 12.33 -1.15 0.87
CA ALA A 266 12.11 -0.17 -0.20
C ALA A 266 10.65 0.31 -0.31
N VAL A 267 9.65 -0.55 0.00
CA VAL A 267 8.24 -0.13 0.02
C VAL A 267 7.89 0.59 1.32
N GLU A 268 8.50 0.24 2.45
CA GLU A 268 8.34 1.00 3.70
C GLU A 268 8.80 2.45 3.53
N GLY A 269 9.96 2.67 2.89
CA GLY A 269 10.43 3.98 2.50
C GLY A 269 9.41 4.71 1.61
N ALA A 270 8.87 4.04 0.59
CA ALA A 270 7.86 4.61 -0.29
C ALA A 270 6.56 4.93 0.46
N VAL A 271 6.08 4.06 1.35
CA VAL A 271 4.92 4.32 2.24
C VAL A 271 5.15 5.58 3.06
N LYS A 272 6.34 5.74 3.65
CA LYS A 272 6.69 6.91 4.45
C LYS A 272 6.65 8.20 3.61
N TYR A 273 7.32 8.23 2.47
CA TYR A 273 7.46 9.44 1.66
C TYR A 273 6.23 9.75 0.81
N VAL A 274 5.62 8.74 0.19
CA VAL A 274 4.49 8.95 -0.73
C VAL A 274 3.19 9.12 0.04
N ILE A 275 2.97 8.32 1.09
CA ILE A 275 1.69 8.28 1.81
C ILE A 275 1.78 9.01 3.16
N ALA A 276 2.61 8.54 4.10
CA ALA A 276 2.51 8.95 5.50
C ALA A 276 2.78 10.44 5.70
N GLN A 277 3.84 10.98 5.12
CA GLN A 277 4.21 12.39 5.29
C GLN A 277 3.15 13.38 4.79
N ARG A 278 2.30 12.98 3.84
CA ARG A 278 1.27 13.87 3.25
C ARG A 278 -0.14 13.58 3.69
N PHE A 279 -0.43 12.35 4.10
CA PHE A 279 -1.80 11.96 4.39
C PHE A 279 -2.04 11.56 5.84
N ASP A 280 -0.98 11.29 6.63
CA ASP A 280 -1.09 10.83 8.02
C ASP A 280 -0.38 11.74 9.05
N SER A 281 0.34 12.76 8.61
CA SER A 281 1.08 13.69 9.48
C SER A 281 0.24 14.90 9.89
N GLY A 282 0.49 15.43 11.09
CA GLY A 282 -0.06 16.72 11.55
C GLY A 282 -1.57 16.80 11.67
N GLY A 283 -2.29 15.68 11.76
CA GLY A 283 -3.75 15.66 11.83
C GLY A 283 -4.46 16.05 10.55
N MET A 284 -3.76 16.00 9.42
CA MET A 284 -4.32 16.24 8.09
C MET A 284 -5.46 15.27 7.79
N ARG A 285 -6.45 15.76 7.05
CA ARG A 285 -7.54 14.96 6.50
C ARG A 285 -7.87 15.45 5.11
N TRP A 286 -7.97 14.54 4.19
CA TRP A 286 -8.18 14.83 2.79
C TRP A 286 -9.50 14.27 2.30
N ILE A 287 -10.15 14.95 1.36
CA ILE A 287 -11.23 14.38 0.57
C ILE A 287 -10.63 13.28 -0.30
N LYS A 288 -11.28 12.12 -0.38
CA LYS A 288 -10.75 10.92 -1.05
C LYS A 288 -10.30 11.21 -2.49
N GLU A 289 -11.13 11.90 -3.27
CA GLU A 289 -10.87 12.21 -4.68
C GLU A 289 -9.64 13.12 -4.86
N ARG A 290 -9.47 14.10 -3.94
CA ARG A 290 -8.30 14.99 -3.94
C ARG A 290 -7.05 14.27 -3.46
N SER A 291 -7.20 13.36 -2.51
CA SER A 291 -6.07 12.55 -2.04
C SER A 291 -5.61 11.56 -3.10
N GLU A 292 -6.51 10.96 -3.87
CA GLU A 292 -6.16 10.10 -5.01
C GLU A 292 -5.31 10.87 -6.04
N ALA A 293 -5.78 12.02 -6.48
CA ALA A 293 -5.05 12.86 -7.44
C ALA A 293 -3.65 13.25 -6.92
N LEU A 294 -3.57 13.69 -5.66
CA LEU A 294 -2.29 14.05 -5.06
C LEU A 294 -1.37 12.85 -4.88
N LEU A 295 -1.90 11.69 -4.48
CA LEU A 295 -1.15 10.46 -4.29
C LEU A 295 -0.46 10.03 -5.58
N GLN A 296 -1.19 10.02 -6.68
CA GLN A 296 -0.67 9.66 -7.99
C GLN A 296 0.35 10.68 -8.53
N LEU A 297 0.11 11.99 -8.33
CA LEU A 297 1.09 13.03 -8.67
C LEU A 297 2.40 12.87 -7.87
N ARG A 298 2.32 12.46 -6.60
CA ARG A 298 3.51 12.15 -5.81
C ARG A 298 4.27 10.93 -6.32
N CYS A 299 3.56 9.93 -6.83
CA CYS A 299 4.23 8.80 -7.48
C CYS A 299 5.00 9.24 -8.73
N ILE A 300 4.41 10.13 -9.55
CA ILE A 300 5.07 10.70 -10.73
C ILE A 300 6.34 11.47 -10.32
N GLU A 301 6.26 12.27 -9.26
CA GLU A 301 7.41 13.01 -8.71
C GLU A 301 8.52 12.07 -8.23
N VAL A 302 8.17 11.08 -7.41
CA VAL A 302 9.13 10.10 -6.87
C VAL A 302 9.77 9.25 -7.97
N ASN A 303 9.06 9.04 -9.07
CA ASN A 303 9.56 8.32 -10.24
C ASN A 303 10.47 9.18 -11.13
N ASN A 304 10.66 10.48 -10.82
CA ASN A 304 11.33 11.47 -11.67
C ASN A 304 10.70 11.62 -13.06
N ASP A 305 9.38 11.42 -13.16
CA ASP A 305 8.65 11.45 -14.43
C ASP A 305 7.92 12.80 -14.64
N TRP A 306 8.19 13.83 -13.82
CA TRP A 306 7.40 15.06 -13.79
C TRP A 306 7.40 15.82 -15.12
N ASP A 307 8.56 16.01 -15.72
CA ASP A 307 8.67 16.75 -16.98
C ASP A 307 8.00 16.01 -18.14
N TYR A 308 8.15 14.70 -18.19
CA TYR A 308 7.46 13.86 -19.17
C TYR A 308 5.94 13.90 -18.99
N PHE A 309 5.49 13.87 -17.75
CA PHE A 309 4.07 13.97 -17.43
C PHE A 309 3.49 15.33 -17.84
N ILE A 310 4.17 16.43 -17.57
CA ILE A 310 3.72 17.78 -17.98
C ILE A 310 3.66 17.88 -19.51
N SER A 311 4.66 17.39 -20.21
CA SER A 311 4.68 17.34 -21.68
C SER A 311 3.50 16.53 -22.22
N TYR A 312 3.24 15.35 -21.65
CA TYR A 312 2.09 14.52 -21.99
C TYR A 312 0.75 15.26 -21.78
N VAL A 313 0.58 15.93 -20.65
CA VAL A 313 -0.65 16.71 -20.38
C VAL A 313 -0.82 17.84 -21.38
N HIS A 314 0.26 18.57 -21.69
CA HIS A 314 0.26 19.65 -22.69
C HIS A 314 -0.16 19.13 -24.06
N ASP A 315 0.46 18.07 -24.56
CA ASP A 315 0.17 17.49 -25.87
C ASP A 315 -1.28 17.00 -25.95
N LYS A 316 -1.75 16.34 -24.91
CA LYS A 316 -3.13 15.83 -24.84
C LYS A 316 -4.15 16.97 -24.84
N THR A 317 -3.90 18.04 -24.07
CA THR A 317 -4.82 19.19 -24.01
C THR A 317 -4.82 19.96 -25.32
N SER A 318 -3.66 20.12 -25.97
CA SER A 318 -3.52 20.77 -27.28
C SER A 318 -4.26 20.00 -28.37
N ARG A 319 -4.11 18.66 -28.43
CA ARG A 319 -4.86 17.81 -29.37
C ARG A 319 -6.36 17.90 -29.15
N GLN A 320 -6.83 17.88 -27.92
CA GLN A 320 -8.25 18.02 -27.57
C GLN A 320 -8.79 19.38 -27.97
N ALA A 321 -8.03 20.44 -27.79
CA ALA A 321 -8.41 21.79 -28.22
C ALA A 321 -8.55 21.89 -29.75
N GLN A 322 -7.59 21.32 -30.50
CA GLN A 322 -7.62 21.26 -31.96
C GLN A 322 -8.83 20.44 -32.48
N GLU A 323 -9.10 19.31 -31.85
CA GLU A 323 -10.25 18.47 -32.20
C GLU A 323 -11.57 19.17 -31.94
N ASN A 324 -11.71 19.85 -30.80
CA ASN A 324 -12.88 20.66 -30.48
C ASN A 324 -13.09 21.80 -31.47
N GLN A 325 -12.02 22.50 -31.89
CA GLN A 325 -12.09 23.54 -32.92
C GLN A 325 -12.56 22.97 -34.26
N ARG A 326 -11.99 21.80 -34.67
CA ARG A 326 -12.37 21.12 -35.90
C ARG A 326 -13.84 20.70 -35.86
N ASN A 327 -14.32 20.13 -34.76
CA ASN A 327 -15.70 19.72 -34.59
C ASN A 327 -16.68 20.90 -34.58
N THR A 328 -16.29 22.02 -33.98
CA THR A 328 -17.06 23.27 -34.00
C THR A 328 -17.16 23.80 -35.43
N PHE A 329 -16.06 23.82 -36.17
CA PHE A 329 -16.01 24.24 -37.55
C PHE A 329 -16.89 23.35 -38.49
N LEU A 330 -16.83 22.03 -38.28
CA LEU A 330 -17.67 21.08 -39.04
C LEU A 330 -19.17 21.27 -38.75
N LYS A 331 -19.54 21.49 -37.48
CA LYS A 331 -20.93 21.79 -37.10
C LYS A 331 -21.41 23.10 -37.69
N ALA A 332 -20.58 24.12 -37.76
CA ALA A 332 -20.91 25.40 -38.36
C ALA A 332 -21.07 25.34 -39.90
N LYS A 333 -20.41 24.36 -40.57
CA LYS A 333 -20.55 24.10 -42.00
C LYS A 333 -21.76 23.21 -42.39
N THR A 334 -22.37 22.54 -41.43
CA THR A 334 -23.58 21.75 -41.69
C THR A 334 -24.75 22.74 -41.82
N PRO A 335 -25.35 22.93 -42.98
CA PRO A 335 -26.49 23.86 -43.13
C PRO A 335 -27.64 23.37 -42.24
N ALA A 336 -28.30 24.30 -41.57
CA ALA A 336 -29.51 23.98 -40.85
C ALA A 336 -30.50 23.32 -41.83
N PRO A 337 -31.23 22.26 -41.41
CA PRO A 337 -32.25 21.68 -42.28
C PRO A 337 -33.23 22.78 -42.71
N LEU A 338 -33.49 22.87 -44.02
CA LEU A 338 -34.46 23.82 -44.56
C LEU A 338 -35.81 23.57 -43.85
N PRO A 339 -36.49 24.66 -43.44
CA PRO A 339 -37.81 24.49 -42.86
C PRO A 339 -38.71 23.78 -43.87
N THR A 340 -39.24 22.64 -43.51
CA THR A 340 -40.29 21.97 -44.27
C THR A 340 -41.56 22.81 -44.15
N TYR A 341 -41.86 23.60 -45.19
CA TYR A 341 -43.18 24.18 -45.31
C TYR A 341 -44.16 23.05 -45.58
N GLY A 342 -44.99 22.72 -44.59
CA GLY A 342 -46.11 21.85 -44.79
C GLY A 342 -47.03 22.44 -45.83
N LEU A 343 -47.13 21.80 -46.98
CA LEU A 343 -48.22 22.00 -47.93
C LEU A 343 -49.41 21.26 -47.35
N ASP A 344 -50.17 21.90 -46.47
CA ASP A 344 -51.52 21.44 -46.15
C ASP A 344 -52.42 21.69 -47.34
N LYS A 345 -52.95 20.59 -47.88
CA LYS A 345 -54.14 20.57 -48.68
C LYS A 345 -55.33 20.23 -47.82
#